data_a04e239afc855220013c0a9c1a1f72ef
#
_entry.id   a04e239afc855220013c0a9c1a1f72ef
#
_cell.length_a   1.000
_cell.length_b   1.000
_cell.length_c   1.000
_cell.angle_alpha   90.00
_cell.angle_beta   90.00
_cell.angle_gamma   90.00
#
_symmetry.space_group_name_H-M   'P 1'
#
loop_
_entity.id
_entity.type
_entity.pdbx_description
1 polymer ?
#
loop_
_entity_poly.entity_id
_entity_poly.type
_entity_poly.pdbx_seq_one_letter_code
_entity_poly.pdbx_strand_id
1 'polypeptide(L)'
;MDFVNEHPDAVLYCFRGGLRSKVSQQWLAEAGIGIPFLEGGYKALRTHLITRLDQLVEEIPAFVLSGRTGTGKTEILPLFDRTIDLEGIAKHRGSSFGKYIEEQPSQINFENNLAIALIQRRRTNNEPIIYEDESRLVGCRLLPLSLQAKLKSSPIMVLTDNFDARVERIFGEYVVKAIEAWEDEMDNSEDAFLAFGDSLLQSLHRIKKRLGSESHAHLVKLLKRALTQQSEQKYLDLHKDWIAYLLIHYYDPMYDYQLSLKQDRVVMQGSSSELVHWYKTKNRLHT
;
A
#
# COMPACT_ATOMS: atom_id res chain seq x y z
N MET A 1 -11.82 6.26 37.06
CA MET A 1 -11.06 5.11 37.60
C MET A 1 -11.07 3.92 36.64
N ASP A 2 -12.17 3.65 35.97
CA ASP A 2 -12.33 2.48 35.11
C ASP A 2 -11.31 2.42 33.98
N PHE A 3 -11.06 3.52 33.25
CA PHE A 3 -10.08 3.59 32.17
C PHE A 3 -8.66 3.18 32.59
N VAL A 4 -8.19 3.60 33.77
CA VAL A 4 -6.82 3.28 34.24
C VAL A 4 -6.69 1.83 34.64
N ASN A 5 -7.76 1.27 35.21
CA ASN A 5 -7.80 -0.16 35.58
C ASN A 5 -7.80 -1.05 34.33
N GLU A 6 -8.47 -0.62 33.27
CA GLU A 6 -8.50 -1.31 31.98
C GLU A 6 -7.20 -1.12 31.18
N HIS A 7 -6.47 0.00 31.41
CA HIS A 7 -5.26 0.37 30.67
C HIS A 7 -4.10 0.71 31.63
N PRO A 8 -3.51 -0.25 32.31
CA PRO A 8 -2.46 -0.02 33.33
C PRO A 8 -1.19 0.64 32.77
N ASP A 9 -0.93 0.48 31.48
CA ASP A 9 0.24 1.05 30.79
C ASP A 9 -0.09 2.40 30.10
N ALA A 10 -1.21 3.04 30.45
CA ALA A 10 -1.62 4.31 29.85
C ALA A 10 -0.59 5.42 30.11
N VAL A 11 -0.36 6.24 29.09
CA VAL A 11 0.54 7.40 29.15
C VAL A 11 -0.23 8.65 28.77
N LEU A 12 -0.15 9.69 29.59
CA LEU A 12 -0.75 10.98 29.31
C LEU A 12 0.13 11.79 28.37
N TYR A 13 -0.44 12.43 27.39
CA TYR A 13 0.30 13.38 26.56
C TYR A 13 -0.56 14.53 26.07
N CYS A 14 0.07 15.63 25.73
CA CYS A 14 -0.51 16.70 24.92
C CYS A 14 0.43 16.99 23.75
N PHE A 15 0.10 17.96 22.91
CA PHE A 15 0.89 18.21 21.70
C PHE A 15 2.38 18.50 21.97
N ARG A 16 2.72 19.24 23.05
CA ARG A 16 4.10 19.64 23.40
C ARG A 16 4.58 19.11 24.76
N GLY A 17 3.84 18.28 25.45
CA GLY A 17 4.22 17.80 26.81
C GLY A 17 4.41 18.91 27.85
N GLY A 18 3.73 20.05 27.67
CA GLY A 18 3.87 21.22 28.52
C GLY A 18 2.85 21.25 29.66
N LEU A 19 2.43 22.46 30.05
CA LEU A 19 1.61 22.73 31.21
C LEU A 19 0.32 21.89 31.27
N ARG A 20 -0.35 21.67 30.11
CA ARG A 20 -1.56 20.84 30.03
C ARG A 20 -1.33 19.42 30.57
N SER A 21 -0.28 18.74 30.10
CA SER A 21 0.04 17.38 30.58
C SER A 21 0.41 17.39 32.06
N LYS A 22 1.21 18.36 32.51
CA LYS A 22 1.63 18.47 33.91
C LYS A 22 0.46 18.70 34.87
N VAL A 23 -0.43 19.65 34.54
CA VAL A 23 -1.61 19.95 35.34
C VAL A 23 -2.58 18.75 35.37
N SER A 24 -2.84 18.12 34.22
CA SER A 24 -3.69 16.93 34.20
C SER A 24 -3.07 15.76 34.98
N GLN A 25 -1.76 15.55 34.92
CA GLN A 25 -1.08 14.56 35.74
C GLN A 25 -1.20 14.85 37.23
N GLN A 26 -1.04 16.11 37.64
CA GLN A 26 -1.18 16.52 39.02
C GLN A 26 -2.60 16.24 39.55
N TRP A 27 -3.65 16.62 38.82
CA TRP A 27 -5.04 16.35 39.22
C TRP A 27 -5.33 14.84 39.32
N LEU A 28 -4.78 14.03 38.41
CA LEU A 28 -4.91 12.58 38.49
C LEU A 28 -4.20 12.04 39.72
N ALA A 29 -2.98 12.52 40.01
CA ALA A 29 -2.24 12.13 41.20
C ALA A 29 -2.96 12.52 42.51
N GLU A 30 -3.57 13.70 42.59
CA GLU A 30 -4.40 14.16 43.71
C GLU A 30 -5.64 13.25 43.91
N ALA A 31 -6.14 12.66 42.82
CA ALA A 31 -7.21 11.65 42.85
C ALA A 31 -6.70 10.21 43.07
N GLY A 32 -5.41 10.02 43.40
CA GLY A 32 -4.81 8.70 43.67
C GLY A 32 -4.44 7.90 42.43
N ILE A 33 -4.39 8.53 41.26
CA ILE A 33 -4.12 7.90 39.96
C ILE A 33 -2.74 8.31 39.49
N GLY A 34 -1.79 7.38 39.49
CA GLY A 34 -0.41 7.57 38.99
C GLY A 34 -0.27 7.21 37.52
N ILE A 35 -0.41 8.19 36.63
CA ILE A 35 -0.16 7.98 35.19
C ILE A 35 1.06 8.80 34.77
N PRO A 36 2.07 8.20 34.09
CA PRO A 36 3.20 8.95 33.53
C PRO A 36 2.72 9.85 32.38
N PHE A 37 3.41 10.97 32.17
CA PHE A 37 3.19 11.77 30.96
C PHE A 37 4.42 11.76 30.06
N LEU A 38 4.17 11.88 28.75
CA LEU A 38 5.22 11.93 27.74
C LEU A 38 5.84 13.33 27.69
N GLU A 39 7.11 13.44 28.08
CA GLU A 39 7.88 14.68 27.96
C GLU A 39 8.03 15.08 26.48
N GLY A 40 7.84 16.39 26.19
CA GLY A 40 7.80 16.88 24.82
C GLY A 40 6.55 16.51 24.03
N GLY A 41 5.70 15.64 24.60
CA GLY A 41 4.40 15.27 24.07
C GLY A 41 4.45 14.63 22.67
N TYR A 42 3.34 14.75 21.92
CA TYR A 42 3.25 14.22 20.56
C TYR A 42 4.36 14.71 19.63
N LYS A 43 4.81 15.96 19.78
CA LYS A 43 5.88 16.52 18.94
C LYS A 43 7.19 15.74 19.11
N ALA A 44 7.58 15.42 20.35
CA ALA A 44 8.79 14.64 20.63
C ALA A 44 8.64 13.20 20.11
N LEU A 45 7.49 12.56 20.32
CA LEU A 45 7.18 11.24 19.78
C LEU A 45 7.30 11.22 18.26
N ARG A 46 6.68 12.19 17.60
CA ARG A 46 6.73 12.31 16.14
C ARG A 46 8.17 12.47 15.63
N THR A 47 8.96 13.35 16.27
CA THR A 47 10.37 13.53 15.94
C THR A 47 11.16 12.24 16.11
N HIS A 48 10.93 11.51 17.22
CA HIS A 48 11.56 10.21 17.45
C HIS A 48 11.19 9.20 16.35
N LEU A 49 9.90 9.08 15.98
CA LEU A 49 9.45 8.16 14.94
C LEU A 49 10.13 8.45 13.60
N ILE A 50 10.22 9.71 13.16
CA ILE A 50 10.84 10.06 11.88
C ILE A 50 12.35 9.82 11.91
N THR A 51 13.02 10.25 12.97
CA THR A 51 14.47 9.97 13.12
C THR A 51 14.75 8.48 13.11
N ARG A 52 13.90 7.70 13.78
CA ARG A 52 14.05 6.25 13.86
C ARG A 52 13.75 5.57 12.53
N LEU A 53 12.77 6.07 11.77
CA LEU A 53 12.48 5.62 10.42
C LEU A 53 13.71 5.77 9.52
N ASP A 54 14.28 6.97 9.46
CA ASP A 54 15.45 7.26 8.62
C ASP A 54 16.63 6.34 8.98
N GLN A 55 16.92 6.19 10.28
CA GLN A 55 17.96 5.28 10.77
C GLN A 55 17.71 3.83 10.35
N LEU A 56 16.50 3.30 10.57
CA LEU A 56 16.18 1.91 10.23
C LEU A 56 16.20 1.65 8.73
N VAL A 57 15.77 2.60 7.93
CA VAL A 57 15.88 2.52 6.46
C VAL A 57 17.35 2.46 6.03
N GLU A 58 18.23 3.18 6.66
CA GLU A 58 19.67 3.15 6.36
C GLU A 58 20.32 1.85 6.84
N GLU A 59 20.08 1.47 8.10
CA GLU A 59 20.70 0.32 8.77
C GLU A 59 20.32 -1.02 8.14
N ILE A 60 19.03 -1.22 7.79
CA ILE A 60 18.52 -2.54 7.40
C ILE A 60 18.68 -2.76 5.90
N PRO A 61 19.28 -3.87 5.45
CA PRO A 61 19.28 -4.25 4.04
C PRO A 61 17.85 -4.38 3.49
N ALA A 62 17.69 -4.17 2.18
CA ALA A 62 16.38 -4.22 1.56
C ALA A 62 16.40 -5.01 0.24
N PHE A 63 15.27 -5.65 -0.08
CA PHE A 63 14.89 -6.09 -1.41
C PHE A 63 13.65 -5.34 -1.86
N VAL A 64 13.54 -5.14 -3.17
CA VAL A 64 12.36 -4.61 -3.81
C VAL A 64 11.62 -5.74 -4.52
N LEU A 65 10.36 -5.95 -4.17
CA LEU A 65 9.47 -6.88 -4.86
C LEU A 65 8.76 -6.14 -5.98
N SER A 66 9.21 -6.38 -7.20
CA SER A 66 8.67 -5.81 -8.43
C SER A 66 7.85 -6.84 -9.19
N GLY A 67 7.04 -6.43 -10.13
CA GLY A 67 6.21 -7.30 -10.96
C GLY A 67 5.12 -6.51 -11.66
N ARG A 68 4.76 -6.92 -12.88
CA ARG A 68 3.71 -6.26 -13.67
C ARG A 68 2.41 -6.14 -12.88
N THR A 69 1.55 -5.23 -13.26
CA THR A 69 0.22 -5.07 -12.65
C THR A 69 -0.55 -6.39 -12.67
N GLY A 70 -1.14 -6.75 -11.53
CA GLY A 70 -1.92 -7.97 -11.37
C GLY A 70 -1.12 -9.25 -11.10
N THR A 71 0.21 -9.21 -10.95
CA THR A 71 1.01 -10.42 -10.64
C THR A 71 0.82 -10.95 -9.21
N GLY A 72 0.10 -10.24 -8.33
CA GLY A 72 -0.14 -10.69 -6.96
C GLY A 72 0.98 -10.39 -5.98
N LYS A 73 1.72 -9.29 -6.17
CA LYS A 73 2.80 -8.86 -5.24
C LYS A 73 2.34 -8.83 -3.79
N THR A 74 1.22 -8.18 -3.52
CA THR A 74 0.67 -8.05 -2.16
C THR A 74 0.26 -9.40 -1.57
N GLU A 75 -0.21 -10.35 -2.42
CA GLU A 75 -0.58 -11.71 -1.99
C GLU A 75 0.62 -12.54 -1.53
N ILE A 76 1.80 -12.33 -2.12
CA ILE A 76 2.99 -13.10 -1.75
C ILE A 76 3.82 -12.46 -0.62
N LEU A 77 3.61 -11.18 -0.28
CA LEU A 77 4.33 -10.52 0.80
C LEU A 77 4.27 -11.32 2.12
N PRO A 78 3.12 -11.86 2.56
CA PRO A 78 3.04 -12.63 3.80
C PRO A 78 3.83 -13.95 3.79
N LEU A 79 4.29 -14.41 2.61
CA LEU A 79 5.11 -15.62 2.49
C LEU A 79 6.60 -15.39 2.83
N PHE A 80 6.97 -14.13 3.03
CA PHE A 80 8.31 -13.74 3.45
C PHE A 80 8.31 -13.30 4.92
N ASP A 81 9.41 -13.53 5.60
CA ASP A 81 9.51 -13.30 7.05
C ASP A 81 9.45 -11.82 7.46
N ARG A 82 9.94 -10.92 6.60
CA ARG A 82 10.04 -9.48 6.88
C ARG A 82 9.66 -8.64 5.67
N THR A 83 8.48 -8.07 5.73
CA THR A 83 7.92 -7.27 4.64
C THR A 83 7.34 -5.96 5.15
N ILE A 84 7.34 -4.95 4.31
CA ILE A 84 6.57 -3.72 4.50
C ILE A 84 5.63 -3.58 3.30
N ASP A 85 4.34 -3.67 3.58
CA ASP A 85 3.25 -3.42 2.65
C ASP A 85 3.01 -1.90 2.59
N LEU A 86 3.62 -1.25 1.60
CA LEU A 86 3.51 0.20 1.41
C LEU A 86 2.12 0.60 0.93
N GLU A 87 1.50 -0.22 0.08
CA GLU A 87 0.15 -0.01 -0.43
C GLU A 87 -0.88 -0.11 0.70
N GLY A 88 -0.77 -1.12 1.56
CA GLY A 88 -1.65 -1.29 2.73
C GLY A 88 -1.49 -0.16 3.74
N ILE A 89 -0.27 0.27 4.07
CA ILE A 89 -0.04 1.42 4.96
C ILE A 89 -0.61 2.71 4.38
N ALA A 90 -0.54 2.89 3.05
CA ALA A 90 -1.09 4.05 2.35
C ALA A 90 -2.61 3.95 2.11
N LYS A 91 -3.23 2.79 2.32
CA LYS A 91 -4.62 2.51 1.92
C LYS A 91 -4.86 2.85 0.45
N HIS A 92 -3.99 2.29 -0.43
CA HIS A 92 -4.05 2.56 -1.86
C HIS A 92 -3.26 1.50 -2.65
N ARG A 93 -3.85 0.88 -3.66
CA ARG A 93 -3.25 -0.20 -4.47
C ARG A 93 -2.24 0.30 -5.52
N GLY A 94 -1.52 1.38 -5.32
CA GLY A 94 -0.45 1.85 -6.22
C GLY A 94 -0.85 2.25 -7.65
N SER A 95 -1.95 1.72 -8.19
CA SER A 95 -2.41 1.97 -9.56
C SER A 95 -3.37 3.16 -9.67
N SER A 96 -3.62 3.65 -10.90
CA SER A 96 -4.64 4.69 -11.14
C SER A 96 -6.06 4.27 -10.77
N PHE A 97 -6.33 2.97 -10.71
CA PHE A 97 -7.58 2.36 -10.27
C PHE A 97 -7.55 1.93 -8.80
N GLY A 98 -6.42 2.14 -8.11
CA GLY A 98 -6.15 1.61 -6.78
C GLY A 98 -6.75 2.39 -5.61
N LYS A 99 -7.55 3.43 -5.87
CA LYS A 99 -8.22 4.19 -4.81
C LYS A 99 -9.27 3.33 -4.12
N TYR A 100 -9.21 3.22 -2.79
CA TYR A 100 -10.28 2.65 -1.97
C TYR A 100 -11.39 3.69 -1.76
N ILE A 101 -12.56 3.24 -1.29
CA ILE A 101 -13.65 4.15 -0.85
C ILE A 101 -13.17 4.93 0.36
N GLU A 102 -12.53 4.24 1.31
CA GLU A 102 -11.91 4.86 2.47
C GLU A 102 -10.78 5.82 2.06
N GLU A 103 -10.72 6.98 2.69
CA GLU A 103 -9.68 7.97 2.43
C GLU A 103 -8.30 7.48 2.88
N GLN A 104 -7.28 7.84 2.10
CA GLN A 104 -5.90 7.61 2.50
C GLN A 104 -5.58 8.32 3.83
N PRO A 105 -4.75 7.72 4.71
CA PRO A 105 -4.32 8.39 5.94
C PRO A 105 -3.63 9.73 5.61
N SER A 106 -3.62 10.69 6.53
CA SER A 106 -2.83 11.90 6.36
C SER A 106 -1.35 11.56 6.12
N GLN A 107 -0.57 12.47 5.51
CA GLN A 107 0.87 12.26 5.32
C GLN A 107 1.59 11.93 6.65
N ILE A 108 1.20 12.61 7.71
CA ILE A 108 1.74 12.39 9.05
C ILE A 108 1.44 10.97 9.54
N ASN A 109 0.20 10.52 9.40
CA ASN A 109 -0.21 9.19 9.84
C ASN A 109 0.46 8.09 8.99
N PHE A 110 0.57 8.30 7.68
CA PHE A 110 1.29 7.38 6.79
C PHE A 110 2.74 7.18 7.25
N GLU A 111 3.47 8.27 7.48
CA GLU A 111 4.87 8.21 7.94
C GLU A 111 5.00 7.61 9.35
N ASN A 112 4.08 7.93 10.27
CA ASN A 112 4.05 7.31 11.59
C ASN A 112 3.83 5.80 11.50
N ASN A 113 2.84 5.36 10.71
CA ASN A 113 2.54 3.94 10.54
C ASN A 113 3.71 3.19 9.88
N LEU A 114 4.39 3.81 8.92
CA LEU A 114 5.59 3.26 8.30
C LEU A 114 6.74 3.12 9.31
N ALA A 115 6.98 4.16 10.15
CA ALA A 115 7.97 4.12 11.21
C ALA A 115 7.68 3.00 12.22
N ILE A 116 6.43 2.87 12.67
CA ILE A 116 5.99 1.83 13.59
C ILE A 116 6.18 0.44 12.96
N ALA A 117 5.78 0.27 11.70
CA ALA A 117 5.95 -0.99 10.97
C ALA A 117 7.42 -1.40 10.88
N LEU A 118 8.34 -0.46 10.64
CA LEU A 118 9.78 -0.72 10.61
C LEU A 118 10.34 -1.08 11.99
N ILE A 119 9.93 -0.35 13.04
CA ILE A 119 10.34 -0.63 14.42
C ILE A 119 9.92 -2.04 14.84
N GLN A 120 8.68 -2.44 14.54
CA GLN A 120 8.15 -3.77 14.86
C GLN A 120 8.86 -4.89 14.11
N ARG A 121 9.41 -4.61 12.93
CA ARG A 121 10.15 -5.58 12.12
C ARG A 121 11.65 -5.56 12.36
N ARG A 122 12.14 -4.70 13.25
CA ARG A 122 13.54 -4.70 13.65
C ARG A 122 13.88 -6.01 14.35
N ARG A 123 14.89 -6.72 13.86
CA ARG A 123 15.48 -7.91 14.46
C ARG A 123 16.96 -7.67 14.73
N THR A 124 17.57 -8.50 15.59
CA THR A 124 18.99 -8.44 15.90
C THR A 124 19.89 -8.96 14.78
N ASN A 125 19.33 -9.79 13.89
CA ASN A 125 20.01 -10.29 12.70
C ASN A 125 19.86 -9.29 11.54
N ASN A 126 20.83 -9.29 10.64
CA ASN A 126 20.89 -8.37 9.49
C ASN A 126 20.03 -8.84 8.29
N GLU A 127 18.90 -9.52 8.54
CA GLU A 127 18.00 -9.98 7.51
C GLU A 127 17.34 -8.80 6.78
N PRO A 128 17.28 -8.86 5.45
CA PRO A 128 16.69 -7.78 4.65
C PRO A 128 15.17 -7.66 4.87
N ILE A 129 14.65 -6.45 4.71
CA ILE A 129 13.22 -6.18 4.58
C ILE A 129 12.85 -6.16 3.11
N ILE A 130 11.73 -6.78 2.75
CA ILE A 130 11.16 -6.71 1.40
C ILE A 130 10.11 -5.60 1.36
N TYR A 131 10.27 -4.68 0.42
CA TYR A 131 9.34 -3.61 0.11
C TYR A 131 8.71 -3.84 -1.26
N GLU A 132 7.49 -3.36 -1.47
CA GLU A 132 6.92 -3.26 -2.81
C GLU A 132 7.67 -2.23 -3.68
N ASP A 133 7.69 -2.45 -5.00
CA ASP A 133 8.34 -1.55 -5.97
C ASP A 133 7.51 -0.29 -6.18
N GLU A 134 7.57 0.59 -5.20
CA GLU A 134 6.93 1.89 -5.26
C GLU A 134 7.93 2.99 -5.61
N SER A 135 7.44 4.02 -6.30
CA SER A 135 8.29 5.13 -6.73
C SER A 135 8.33 6.25 -5.68
N ARG A 136 7.83 7.41 -6.02
CA ARG A 136 7.80 8.58 -5.14
C ARG A 136 6.52 8.66 -4.32
N LEU A 137 5.42 8.19 -4.89
CA LEU A 137 4.07 8.32 -4.34
C LEU A 137 3.37 6.98 -4.34
N VAL A 138 2.64 6.70 -3.26
CA VAL A 138 1.62 5.66 -3.18
C VAL A 138 0.26 6.36 -3.07
N GLY A 139 -0.47 6.41 -4.18
CA GLY A 139 -1.63 7.32 -4.29
C GLY A 139 -1.20 8.78 -4.13
N CYS A 140 -1.67 9.45 -3.07
CA CYS A 140 -1.32 10.82 -2.71
C CYS A 140 -0.29 10.90 -1.57
N ARG A 141 0.24 9.78 -1.06
CA ARG A 141 1.21 9.75 0.04
C ARG A 141 2.63 9.72 -0.49
N LEU A 142 3.44 10.67 -0.05
CA LEU A 142 4.85 10.77 -0.42
C LEU A 142 5.69 9.81 0.43
N LEU A 143 6.50 8.97 -0.20
CA LEU A 143 7.50 8.18 0.51
C LEU A 143 8.59 9.07 1.10
N PRO A 144 9.10 8.79 2.32
CA PRO A 144 10.27 9.47 2.88
C PRO A 144 11.46 9.43 1.92
N LEU A 145 12.24 10.50 1.87
CA LEU A 145 13.37 10.60 0.93
C LEU A 145 14.43 9.51 1.16
N SER A 146 14.69 9.17 2.42
CA SER A 146 15.57 8.06 2.80
C SER A 146 15.10 6.75 2.19
N LEU A 147 13.80 6.44 2.29
CA LEU A 147 13.23 5.21 1.71
C LEU A 147 13.26 5.25 0.17
N GLN A 148 12.95 6.39 -0.46
CA GLN A 148 13.07 6.51 -1.91
C GLN A 148 14.50 6.22 -2.41
N ALA A 149 15.51 6.72 -1.70
CA ALA A 149 16.92 6.47 -2.02
C ALA A 149 17.26 4.98 -1.82
N LYS A 150 16.80 4.37 -0.72
CA LYS A 150 17.00 2.95 -0.43
C LYS A 150 16.40 2.06 -1.52
N LEU A 151 15.14 2.28 -1.89
CA LEU A 151 14.46 1.49 -2.94
C LEU A 151 15.15 1.63 -4.30
N LYS A 152 15.69 2.81 -4.62
CA LYS A 152 16.44 3.04 -5.86
C LYS A 152 17.76 2.30 -5.95
N SER A 153 18.38 1.94 -4.85
CA SER A 153 19.68 1.24 -4.80
C SER A 153 19.56 -0.24 -4.44
N SER A 154 18.40 -0.69 -3.97
CA SER A 154 18.20 -2.06 -3.52
C SER A 154 18.08 -3.06 -4.67
N PRO A 155 18.53 -4.33 -4.49
CA PRO A 155 18.30 -5.40 -5.43
C PRO A 155 16.82 -5.71 -5.59
N ILE A 156 16.45 -6.16 -6.81
CA ILE A 156 15.06 -6.35 -7.22
C ILE A 156 14.77 -7.83 -7.43
N MET A 157 13.69 -8.30 -6.85
CA MET A 157 13.04 -9.57 -7.16
C MET A 157 11.82 -9.30 -8.03
N VAL A 158 11.74 -9.93 -9.20
CA VAL A 158 10.65 -9.70 -10.16
C VAL A 158 9.69 -10.88 -10.14
N LEU A 159 8.47 -10.63 -9.65
CA LEU A 159 7.38 -11.60 -9.71
C LEU A 159 6.78 -11.65 -11.12
N THR A 160 6.68 -12.84 -11.67
CA THR A 160 6.02 -13.12 -12.95
C THR A 160 4.80 -13.99 -12.76
N ASP A 161 3.78 -13.74 -13.57
CA ASP A 161 2.58 -14.55 -13.64
C ASP A 161 2.04 -14.54 -15.08
N ASN A 162 1.23 -15.54 -15.45
CA ASN A 162 0.62 -15.60 -16.75
C ASN A 162 -0.43 -14.50 -16.94
N PHE A 163 -0.71 -14.15 -18.20
CA PHE A 163 -1.58 -13.03 -18.52
C PHE A 163 -3.01 -13.24 -18.02
N ASP A 164 -3.57 -14.43 -18.20
CA ASP A 164 -4.96 -14.72 -17.84
C ASP A 164 -5.15 -14.68 -16.32
N ALA A 165 -4.22 -15.24 -15.54
CA ALA A 165 -4.25 -15.14 -14.07
C ALA A 165 -4.18 -13.69 -13.59
N ARG A 166 -3.43 -12.84 -14.27
CA ARG A 166 -3.36 -11.39 -13.97
C ARG A 166 -4.67 -10.68 -14.26
N VAL A 167 -5.32 -11.01 -15.39
CA VAL A 167 -6.64 -10.48 -15.75
C VAL A 167 -7.68 -10.90 -14.70
N GLU A 168 -7.72 -12.19 -14.33
CA GLU A 168 -8.65 -12.70 -13.32
C GLU A 168 -8.42 -12.04 -11.95
N ARG A 169 -7.18 -11.87 -11.52
CA ARG A 169 -6.86 -11.20 -10.24
C ARG A 169 -7.31 -9.74 -10.24
N ILE A 170 -7.03 -9.02 -11.31
CA ILE A 170 -7.46 -7.62 -11.44
C ILE A 170 -8.99 -7.54 -11.49
N PHE A 171 -9.64 -8.44 -12.21
CA PHE A 171 -11.10 -8.53 -12.25
C PHE A 171 -11.67 -8.76 -10.85
N GLY A 172 -11.13 -9.72 -10.10
CA GLY A 172 -11.55 -9.98 -8.71
C GLY A 172 -11.38 -8.76 -7.80
N GLU A 173 -10.24 -8.04 -7.90
CA GLU A 173 -9.93 -6.91 -7.03
C GLU A 173 -10.64 -5.61 -7.41
N TYR A 174 -10.72 -5.28 -8.70
CA TYR A 174 -11.18 -3.96 -9.17
C TYR A 174 -12.63 -3.97 -9.66
N VAL A 175 -13.25 -5.14 -9.79
CA VAL A 175 -14.66 -5.27 -10.16
C VAL A 175 -15.44 -5.95 -9.05
N VAL A 176 -15.15 -7.21 -8.72
CA VAL A 176 -15.96 -7.99 -7.76
C VAL A 176 -15.89 -7.37 -6.37
N LYS A 177 -14.69 -7.30 -5.76
CA LYS A 177 -14.53 -6.72 -4.41
C LYS A 177 -14.82 -5.22 -4.37
N ALA A 178 -14.64 -4.51 -5.48
CA ALA A 178 -14.92 -3.08 -5.51
C ALA A 178 -16.43 -2.81 -5.47
N ILE A 179 -17.26 -3.56 -6.20
CA ILE A 179 -18.71 -3.38 -6.12
C ILE A 179 -19.26 -3.78 -4.75
N GLU A 180 -18.78 -4.91 -4.18
CA GLU A 180 -19.10 -5.30 -2.81
C GLU A 180 -18.82 -4.20 -1.80
N ALA A 181 -17.65 -3.56 -1.90
CA ALA A 181 -17.27 -2.45 -1.01
C ALA A 181 -18.16 -1.21 -1.17
N TRP A 182 -18.65 -0.92 -2.39
CA TRP A 182 -19.62 0.16 -2.60
C TRP A 182 -21.01 -0.19 -2.04
N GLU A 183 -21.43 -1.46 -2.16
CA GLU A 183 -22.68 -1.96 -1.59
C GLU A 183 -22.67 -1.96 -0.05
N ASP A 184 -21.52 -2.22 0.56
CA ASP A 184 -21.34 -2.14 2.02
C ASP A 184 -21.36 -0.68 2.54
N GLU A 185 -20.94 0.29 1.73
CA GLU A 185 -20.87 1.71 2.11
C GLU A 185 -22.21 2.43 1.89
N MET A 186 -23.05 1.95 0.97
CA MET A 186 -24.28 2.59 0.56
C MET A 186 -25.51 1.75 0.83
N ASP A 187 -26.56 2.33 1.39
CA ASP A 187 -27.82 1.65 1.67
C ASP A 187 -28.60 1.23 0.42
N ASN A 188 -28.29 1.82 -0.74
CA ASN A 188 -28.98 1.61 -2.02
C ASN A 188 -28.03 0.99 -3.05
N SER A 189 -28.34 -0.23 -3.52
CA SER A 189 -27.53 -0.94 -4.50
C SER A 189 -27.45 -0.23 -5.87
N GLU A 190 -28.47 0.55 -6.28
CA GLU A 190 -28.43 1.32 -7.53
C GLU A 190 -27.45 2.48 -7.42
N ASP A 191 -27.46 3.22 -6.30
CA ASP A 191 -26.52 4.29 -6.03
C ASP A 191 -25.08 3.76 -5.89
N ALA A 192 -24.90 2.60 -5.24
CA ALA A 192 -23.61 1.92 -5.12
C ALA A 192 -23.05 1.54 -6.50
N PHE A 193 -23.88 0.99 -7.38
CA PHE A 193 -23.49 0.64 -8.75
C PHE A 193 -23.12 1.87 -9.58
N LEU A 194 -23.87 2.96 -9.47
CA LEU A 194 -23.55 4.22 -10.15
C LEU A 194 -22.21 4.80 -9.66
N ALA A 195 -21.99 4.84 -8.34
CA ALA A 195 -20.75 5.31 -7.74
C ALA A 195 -19.54 4.45 -8.15
N PHE A 196 -19.71 3.13 -8.18
CA PHE A 196 -18.71 2.20 -8.70
C PHE A 196 -18.36 2.52 -10.17
N GLY A 197 -19.35 2.62 -11.05
CA GLY A 197 -19.15 2.93 -12.46
C GLY A 197 -18.43 4.26 -12.68
N ASP A 198 -18.85 5.30 -11.95
CA ASP A 198 -18.22 6.62 -11.99
C ASP A 198 -16.77 6.57 -11.50
N SER A 199 -16.45 5.81 -10.46
CA SER A 199 -15.10 5.64 -9.94
C SER A 199 -14.15 5.04 -10.98
N LEU A 200 -14.62 4.03 -11.74
CA LEU A 200 -13.87 3.41 -12.84
C LEU A 200 -13.64 4.40 -14.00
N LEU A 201 -14.68 5.12 -14.40
CA LEU A 201 -14.57 6.14 -15.46
C LEU A 201 -13.61 7.29 -15.07
N GLN A 202 -13.67 7.77 -13.85
CA GLN A 202 -12.74 8.77 -13.33
C GLN A 202 -11.29 8.25 -13.31
N SER A 203 -11.09 6.99 -12.95
CA SER A 203 -9.78 6.34 -12.96
C SER A 203 -9.20 6.29 -14.37
N LEU A 204 -10.04 5.94 -15.35
CA LEU A 204 -9.66 5.93 -16.75
C LEU A 204 -9.34 7.36 -17.28
N HIS A 205 -10.11 8.36 -16.86
CA HIS A 205 -9.85 9.74 -17.24
C HIS A 205 -8.52 10.28 -16.69
N ARG A 206 -8.09 9.87 -15.49
CA ARG A 206 -6.78 10.27 -14.92
C ARG A 206 -5.60 9.86 -15.78
N ILE A 207 -5.69 8.75 -16.50
CA ILE A 207 -4.60 8.25 -17.36
C ILE A 207 -4.73 8.69 -18.84
N LYS A 208 -5.79 9.40 -19.22
CA LYS A 208 -6.06 9.83 -20.62
C LYS A 208 -4.85 10.41 -21.33
N LYS A 209 -4.12 11.33 -20.66
CA LYS A 209 -2.96 11.99 -21.25
C LYS A 209 -1.83 11.01 -21.61
N ARG A 210 -1.63 9.97 -20.80
CA ARG A 210 -0.57 8.96 -21.00
C ARG A 210 -1.01 7.87 -21.98
N LEU A 211 -2.28 7.52 -21.95
CA LEU A 211 -2.88 6.48 -22.78
C LEU A 211 -3.06 6.93 -24.25
N GLY A 212 -3.26 8.24 -24.48
CA GLY A 212 -3.63 8.79 -25.77
C GLY A 212 -5.14 8.80 -25.99
N SER A 213 -5.61 9.69 -26.85
CA SER A 213 -7.05 9.95 -27.03
C SER A 213 -7.80 8.77 -27.65
N GLU A 214 -7.19 8.07 -28.61
CA GLU A 214 -7.82 6.95 -29.33
C GLU A 214 -8.01 5.75 -28.39
N SER A 215 -6.93 5.28 -27.72
CA SER A 215 -7.01 4.18 -26.75
C SER A 215 -7.94 4.51 -25.58
N HIS A 216 -7.94 5.76 -25.11
CA HIS A 216 -8.87 6.20 -24.10
C HIS A 216 -10.32 6.10 -24.56
N ALA A 217 -10.66 6.56 -25.78
CA ALA A 217 -12.02 6.47 -26.31
C ALA A 217 -12.46 5.02 -26.48
N HIS A 218 -11.56 4.15 -26.94
CA HIS A 218 -11.82 2.71 -27.04
C HIS A 218 -12.11 2.07 -25.67
N LEU A 219 -11.28 2.34 -24.66
CA LEU A 219 -11.47 1.84 -23.31
C LEU A 219 -12.77 2.34 -22.67
N VAL A 220 -13.13 3.61 -22.86
CA VAL A 220 -14.41 4.16 -22.38
C VAL A 220 -15.59 3.38 -22.99
N LYS A 221 -15.50 3.03 -24.28
CA LYS A 221 -16.54 2.23 -24.95
C LYS A 221 -16.65 0.81 -24.35
N LEU A 222 -15.50 0.14 -24.15
CA LEU A 222 -15.49 -1.20 -23.51
C LEU A 222 -16.04 -1.16 -22.10
N LEU A 223 -15.60 -0.21 -21.27
CA LEU A 223 -16.06 -0.05 -19.90
C LEU A 223 -17.56 0.24 -19.82
N LYS A 224 -18.06 1.18 -20.62
CA LYS A 224 -19.50 1.48 -20.68
C LYS A 224 -20.33 0.26 -21.10
N ARG A 225 -19.86 -0.52 -22.09
CA ARG A 225 -20.51 -1.76 -22.49
C ARG A 225 -20.56 -2.76 -21.34
N ALA A 226 -19.46 -2.93 -20.61
CA ALA A 226 -19.40 -3.84 -19.46
C ALA A 226 -20.38 -3.41 -18.36
N LEU A 227 -20.43 -2.12 -18.01
CA LEU A 227 -21.36 -1.58 -17.01
C LEU A 227 -22.82 -1.75 -17.42
N THR A 228 -23.18 -1.52 -18.69
CA THR A 228 -24.53 -1.73 -19.19
C THR A 228 -24.94 -3.20 -19.06
N GLN A 229 -24.11 -4.13 -19.47
CA GLN A 229 -24.40 -5.57 -19.39
C GLN A 229 -24.46 -6.06 -17.92
N GLN A 230 -23.63 -5.51 -17.05
CA GLN A 230 -23.68 -5.79 -15.61
C GLN A 230 -25.03 -5.34 -15.02
N SER A 231 -25.50 -4.15 -15.35
CA SER A 231 -26.78 -3.61 -14.89
C SER A 231 -27.98 -4.42 -15.39
N GLU A 232 -28.03 -4.76 -16.70
CA GLU A 232 -29.16 -5.41 -17.34
C GLU A 232 -29.24 -6.91 -17.10
N GLN A 233 -28.08 -7.60 -17.13
CA GLN A 233 -27.99 -9.06 -17.16
C GLN A 233 -27.18 -9.65 -16.02
N LYS A 234 -26.64 -8.83 -15.10
CA LYS A 234 -25.71 -9.21 -14.03
C LYS A 234 -24.47 -9.98 -14.57
N TYR A 235 -24.07 -9.70 -15.81
CA TYR A 235 -22.95 -10.36 -16.47
C TYR A 235 -21.67 -9.53 -16.29
N LEU A 236 -20.71 -10.04 -15.53
CA LEU A 236 -19.50 -9.33 -15.13
C LEU A 236 -18.30 -9.55 -16.06
N ASP A 237 -18.24 -10.66 -16.81
CA ASP A 237 -17.05 -11.06 -17.56
C ASP A 237 -16.58 -10.05 -18.62
N LEU A 238 -17.50 -9.22 -19.13
CA LEU A 238 -17.12 -8.15 -20.07
C LEU A 238 -16.16 -7.10 -19.47
N HIS A 239 -16.05 -7.05 -18.15
CA HIS A 239 -15.01 -6.22 -17.52
C HIS A 239 -13.60 -6.72 -17.82
N LYS A 240 -13.41 -7.99 -18.11
CA LYS A 240 -12.12 -8.57 -18.50
C LYS A 240 -11.57 -7.98 -19.80
N ASP A 241 -12.45 -7.58 -20.73
CA ASP A 241 -12.06 -7.00 -22.02
C ASP A 241 -11.28 -5.68 -21.84
N TRP A 242 -11.83 -4.74 -21.06
CA TRP A 242 -11.13 -3.48 -20.82
C TRP A 242 -9.91 -3.65 -19.91
N ILE A 243 -9.92 -4.61 -18.99
CA ILE A 243 -8.76 -4.96 -18.14
C ILE A 243 -7.64 -5.48 -19.02
N ALA A 244 -7.92 -6.47 -19.89
CA ALA A 244 -6.93 -7.03 -20.81
C ALA A 244 -6.34 -5.98 -21.74
N TYR A 245 -7.19 -5.12 -22.33
CA TYR A 245 -6.72 -4.03 -23.17
C TYR A 245 -5.80 -3.06 -22.41
N LEU A 246 -6.18 -2.68 -21.19
CA LEU A 246 -5.42 -1.77 -20.36
C LEU A 246 -4.06 -2.35 -19.96
N LEU A 247 -4.01 -3.65 -19.65
CA LEU A 247 -2.74 -4.34 -19.37
C LEU A 247 -1.81 -4.32 -20.58
N ILE A 248 -2.28 -4.71 -21.76
CA ILE A 248 -1.48 -4.84 -22.97
C ILE A 248 -0.98 -3.47 -23.48
N HIS A 249 -1.86 -2.47 -23.49
CA HIS A 249 -1.57 -1.20 -24.18
C HIS A 249 -1.10 -0.08 -23.26
N TYR A 250 -1.15 -0.27 -21.95
CA TYR A 250 -0.74 0.78 -21.00
C TYR A 250 0.21 0.26 -19.92
N TYR A 251 -0.23 -0.70 -19.10
CA TYR A 251 0.56 -1.10 -17.94
C TYR A 251 1.80 -1.89 -18.30
N ASP A 252 1.69 -2.89 -19.17
CA ASP A 252 2.83 -3.76 -19.50
C ASP A 252 3.95 -3.02 -20.24
N PRO A 253 3.67 -2.19 -21.26
CA PRO A 253 4.72 -1.38 -21.90
C PRO A 253 5.39 -0.39 -20.93
N MET A 254 4.60 0.22 -20.03
CA MET A 254 5.13 1.13 -19.02
C MET A 254 6.03 0.41 -18.03
N TYR A 255 5.60 -0.76 -17.55
CA TYR A 255 6.36 -1.58 -16.62
C TYR A 255 7.66 -2.09 -17.24
N ASP A 256 7.58 -2.63 -18.45
CA ASP A 256 8.76 -3.19 -19.15
C ASP A 256 9.82 -2.11 -19.40
N TYR A 257 9.38 -0.91 -19.77
CA TYR A 257 10.28 0.23 -19.88
C TYR A 257 10.92 0.60 -18.52
N GLN A 258 10.14 0.68 -17.45
CA GLN A 258 10.67 0.99 -16.13
C GLN A 258 11.64 -0.09 -15.63
N LEU A 259 11.35 -1.36 -15.87
CA LEU A 259 12.21 -2.47 -15.48
C LEU A 259 13.51 -2.46 -16.28
N SER A 260 13.47 -2.14 -17.58
CA SER A 260 14.68 -2.06 -18.42
C SER A 260 15.70 -1.03 -17.90
N LEU A 261 15.24 0.06 -17.27
CA LEU A 261 16.09 1.09 -16.68
C LEU A 261 16.81 0.65 -15.39
N LYS A 262 16.43 -0.50 -14.81
CA LYS A 262 16.94 -1.02 -13.53
C LYS A 262 17.29 -2.51 -13.59
N GLN A 263 17.52 -3.01 -14.80
CA GLN A 263 17.81 -4.42 -15.08
C GLN A 263 19.07 -4.92 -14.37
N ASP A 264 20.05 -4.07 -14.18
CA ASP A 264 21.32 -4.34 -13.47
C ASP A 264 21.11 -4.71 -11.98
N ARG A 265 19.97 -4.34 -11.42
CA ARG A 265 19.61 -4.63 -10.03
C ARG A 265 18.72 -5.86 -9.86
N VAL A 266 18.24 -6.46 -10.97
CA VAL A 266 17.41 -7.66 -10.91
C VAL A 266 18.26 -8.86 -10.51
N VAL A 267 17.97 -9.44 -9.35
CA VAL A 267 18.72 -10.58 -8.79
C VAL A 267 17.97 -11.90 -8.90
N MET A 268 16.67 -11.85 -9.08
CA MET A 268 15.81 -13.01 -9.29
C MET A 268 14.54 -12.61 -10.05
N GLN A 269 14.10 -13.46 -10.94
CA GLN A 269 12.83 -13.34 -11.65
C GLN A 269 12.17 -14.71 -11.75
N GLY A 270 10.88 -14.80 -11.41
CA GLY A 270 10.16 -16.07 -11.47
C GLY A 270 8.76 -15.98 -10.85
N SER A 271 8.13 -17.13 -10.73
CA SER A 271 6.85 -17.34 -10.06
C SER A 271 6.94 -17.10 -8.54
N SER A 272 5.80 -17.03 -7.87
CA SER A 272 5.71 -16.89 -6.41
C SER A 272 6.53 -17.97 -5.68
N SER A 273 6.40 -19.24 -6.07
CA SER A 273 7.12 -20.35 -5.43
C SER A 273 8.62 -20.27 -5.63
N GLU A 274 9.08 -19.88 -6.83
CA GLU A 274 10.49 -19.72 -7.13
C GLU A 274 11.13 -18.57 -6.35
N LEU A 275 10.47 -17.42 -6.27
CA LEU A 275 10.93 -16.25 -5.50
C LEU A 275 11.04 -16.56 -4.01
N VAL A 276 10.01 -17.19 -3.42
CA VAL A 276 10.00 -17.56 -2.00
C VAL A 276 11.09 -18.59 -1.71
N HIS A 277 11.25 -19.59 -2.57
CA HIS A 277 12.30 -20.59 -2.42
C HIS A 277 13.70 -19.96 -2.48
N TRP A 278 13.96 -19.13 -3.49
CA TRP A 278 15.24 -18.43 -3.66
C TRP A 278 15.57 -17.55 -2.44
N TYR A 279 14.60 -16.77 -1.97
CA TYR A 279 14.78 -15.90 -0.80
C TYR A 279 15.15 -16.70 0.47
N LYS A 280 14.40 -17.76 0.75
CA LYS A 280 14.66 -18.63 1.92
C LYS A 280 16.02 -19.33 1.85
N THR A 281 16.43 -19.76 0.66
CA THR A 281 17.74 -20.41 0.46
C THR A 281 18.88 -19.41 0.65
N LYS A 282 18.73 -18.18 0.11
CA LYS A 282 19.75 -17.15 0.23
C LYS A 282 19.95 -16.70 1.68
N ASN A 283 18.88 -16.53 2.44
CA ASN A 283 18.96 -16.09 3.84
C ASN A 283 19.49 -17.18 4.78
N ARG A 284 19.29 -18.48 4.50
CA ARG A 284 19.88 -19.56 5.28
C ARG A 284 21.41 -19.67 5.16
N LEU A 285 22.00 -19.10 4.13
CA LEU A 285 23.46 -19.09 3.93
C LEU A 285 24.15 -17.96 4.72
N HIS A 286 23.39 -17.07 5.34
CA HIS A 286 23.88 -15.93 6.11
C HIS A 286 23.58 -16.04 7.63
N THR A 287 22.92 -17.11 8.06
CA THR A 287 22.77 -17.53 9.47
C THR A 287 23.75 -18.62 9.85
#